data_6be6ddba04a29a0cf5a8edefa54fe908
#
_entry.id   6be6ddba04a29a0cf5a8edefa54fe908
#
_cell.length_a   1.000
_cell.length_b   1.000
_cell.length_c   1.000
_cell.angle_alpha   90.00
_cell.angle_beta   90.00
_cell.angle_gamma   90.00
#
_symmetry.space_group_name_H-M   'P 1'
#
loop_
_entity.id
_entity.type
_entity.pdbx_description
1 polymer ?
#
loop_
_entity_poly.entity_id
_entity_poly.type
_entity_poly.pdbx_seq_one_letter_code
_entity_poly.pdbx_strand_id
1 'polypeptide(L)'
;MVVRVRVRNAETGATVDMELELENTVEEIIEGVSAYWEKDPGAYVIRKGRRRLRGQQKVQELEIQANEELELIPDPEGGNR
;
A
#
# COMPACT_ATOMS: atom_id res chain seq x y z
N MET A 1 -7.99 5.56 -16.09
CA MET A 1 -7.65 6.72 -15.27
C MET A 1 -6.62 6.32 -14.23
N VAL A 2 -5.62 7.14 -14.03
CA VAL A 2 -4.50 6.80 -13.17
C VAL A 2 -4.47 7.74 -11.98
N VAL A 3 -4.22 7.19 -10.80
CA VAL A 3 -4.07 7.96 -9.57
C VAL A 3 -2.65 7.82 -9.09
N ARG A 4 -2.00 8.93 -8.79
CA ARG A 4 -0.65 8.91 -8.26
C ARG A 4 -0.69 9.00 -6.75
N VAL A 5 -0.03 8.06 -6.10
CA VAL A 5 0.04 8.05 -4.64
C VAL A 5 1.48 7.88 -4.21
N ARG A 6 1.75 8.28 -2.98
CA ARG A 6 3.06 8.05 -2.37
C ARG A 6 2.91 6.98 -1.30
N VAL A 7 3.77 5.97 -1.35
CA VAL A 7 3.78 4.93 -0.33
C VAL A 7 5.04 5.12 0.50
N ARG A 8 4.85 5.22 1.81
CA ARG A 8 5.95 5.42 2.73
C ARG A 8 6.12 4.16 3.57
N ASN A 9 7.35 3.67 3.64
CA ASN A 9 7.67 2.54 4.50
C ASN A 9 7.85 3.06 5.91
N ALA A 10 6.96 2.68 6.81
CA ALA A 10 6.99 3.23 8.16
C ALA A 10 8.22 2.79 8.94
N GLU A 11 8.83 1.67 8.56
CA GLU A 11 10.00 1.19 9.28
C GLU A 11 11.26 1.96 8.92
N THR A 12 11.38 2.39 7.67
CA THR A 12 12.61 3.00 7.20
C THR A 12 12.47 4.47 6.85
N GLY A 13 11.23 4.92 6.65
CA GLY A 13 11.00 6.27 6.18
C GLY A 13 11.13 6.44 4.68
N ALA A 14 11.49 5.40 3.97
CA ALA A 14 11.63 5.48 2.52
C ALA A 14 10.26 5.68 1.87
N THR A 15 10.24 6.39 0.74
CA THR A 15 9.00 6.61 0.01
C THR A 15 9.18 6.24 -1.44
N VAL A 16 8.07 5.93 -2.08
CA VAL A 16 8.04 5.70 -3.51
C VAL A 16 6.72 6.21 -4.06
N ASP A 17 6.77 6.84 -5.21
CA ASP A 17 5.56 7.31 -5.87
C ASP A 17 5.10 6.23 -6.85
N MET A 18 3.81 5.95 -6.86
CA MET A 18 3.25 4.95 -7.72
C MET A 18 2.07 5.52 -8.49
N GLU A 19 1.88 5.02 -9.69
CA GLU A 19 0.67 5.32 -10.46
C GLU A 19 -0.21 4.09 -10.43
N LEU A 20 -1.43 4.27 -10.01
CA LEU A 20 -2.37 3.17 -9.83
C LEU A 20 -3.56 3.34 -10.73
N GLU A 21 -4.08 2.21 -11.20
CA GLU A 21 -5.37 2.20 -11.89
C GLU A 21 -6.47 2.07 -10.86
N LEU A 22 -7.65 2.55 -11.21
CA LEU A 22 -8.77 2.46 -10.29
C LEU A 22 -9.13 1.01 -9.96
N GLU A 23 -8.78 0.09 -10.84
CA GLU A 23 -9.09 -1.32 -10.65
C GLU A 23 -8.04 -2.07 -9.85
N ASN A 24 -6.91 -1.44 -9.59
CA ASN A 24 -5.88 -2.10 -8.78
C ASN A 24 -6.39 -2.33 -7.38
N THR A 25 -5.95 -3.42 -6.75
CA THR A 25 -6.31 -3.72 -5.38
C THR A 25 -5.19 -3.31 -4.44
N VAL A 26 -5.53 -3.21 -3.17
CA VAL A 26 -4.52 -2.93 -2.13
C VAL A 26 -3.45 -4.00 -2.15
N GLU A 27 -3.85 -5.25 -2.36
CA GLU A 27 -2.88 -6.34 -2.40
C GLU A 27 -1.87 -6.13 -3.53
N GLU A 28 -2.32 -5.63 -4.67
CA GLU A 28 -1.41 -5.34 -5.78
C GLU A 28 -0.47 -4.21 -5.43
N ILE A 29 -0.94 -3.22 -4.67
CA ILE A 29 -0.05 -2.15 -4.20
C ILE A 29 1.03 -2.73 -3.31
N ILE A 30 0.64 -3.59 -2.37
CA ILE A 30 1.59 -4.21 -1.45
C ILE A 30 2.62 -5.01 -2.22
N GLU A 31 2.17 -5.78 -3.21
CA GLU A 31 3.08 -6.59 -4.00
C GLU A 31 4.07 -5.72 -4.76
N GLY A 32 3.57 -4.62 -5.32
CA GLY A 32 4.45 -3.74 -6.08
C GLY A 32 5.51 -3.07 -5.24
N VAL A 33 5.12 -2.51 -4.09
CA VAL A 33 6.12 -1.84 -3.25
C VAL A 33 7.03 -2.84 -2.56
N SER A 34 6.51 -4.02 -2.23
CA SER A 34 7.34 -5.04 -1.61
C SER A 34 8.42 -5.51 -2.58
N ALA A 35 8.06 -5.67 -3.84
CA ALA A 35 9.06 -6.03 -4.84
C ALA A 35 10.09 -4.92 -5.02
N TYR A 36 9.63 -3.68 -5.00
CA TYR A 36 10.53 -2.55 -5.17
C TYR A 36 11.54 -2.46 -4.03
N TRP A 37 11.10 -2.76 -2.80
CA TRP A 37 11.97 -2.71 -1.64
C TRP A 37 12.50 -4.08 -1.24
N GLU A 38 12.26 -5.10 -2.04
CA GLU A 38 12.73 -6.46 -1.78
C GLU A 38 12.26 -6.99 -0.44
N LYS A 39 10.96 -6.82 -0.19
CA LYS A 39 10.35 -7.28 1.05
C LYS A 39 9.34 -8.37 0.75
N ASP A 40 8.93 -9.09 1.79
CA ASP A 40 7.93 -10.14 1.67
C ASP A 40 6.53 -9.51 1.72
N PRO A 41 5.76 -9.55 0.63
CA PRO A 41 4.45 -8.90 0.64
C PRO A 41 3.49 -9.47 1.68
N GLY A 42 3.68 -10.71 2.08
CA GLY A 42 2.81 -11.29 3.10
C GLY A 42 3.01 -10.75 4.48
N ALA A 43 4.07 -9.99 4.71
CA ALA A 43 4.40 -9.50 6.03
C ALA A 43 3.94 -8.07 6.28
N TYR A 44 3.25 -7.46 5.32
CA TYR A 44 2.93 -6.03 5.41
C TYR A 44 1.48 -5.76 5.06
N VAL A 45 0.99 -4.63 5.56
CA VAL A 45 -0.32 -4.11 5.20
C VAL A 45 -0.17 -2.64 4.87
N ILE A 46 -1.20 -2.08 4.24
CA ILE A 46 -1.23 -0.67 3.87
C ILE A 46 -2.21 0.05 4.81
N ARG A 47 -1.84 1.23 5.25
CA ARG A 47 -2.66 2.05 6.09
C ARG A 47 -2.86 3.43 5.44
N LYS A 48 -4.08 3.90 5.45
CA LYS A 48 -4.42 5.22 4.97
C LYS A 48 -4.86 6.04 6.19
N GLY A 49 -4.02 6.96 6.63
CA GLY A 49 -4.27 7.65 7.87
C GLY A 49 -4.28 6.66 9.03
N ARG A 50 -5.40 6.55 9.69
CA ARG A 50 -5.54 5.61 10.80
C ARG A 50 -6.23 4.32 10.40
N ARG A 51 -6.53 4.17 9.10
CA ARG A 51 -7.35 3.06 8.68
C ARG A 51 -6.53 2.04 7.94
N ARG A 52 -6.56 0.82 8.43
CA ARG A 52 -5.88 -0.27 7.75
C ARG A 52 -6.75 -0.72 6.58
N LEU A 53 -6.16 -0.83 5.41
CA LEU A 53 -6.88 -1.18 4.21
C LEU A 53 -6.86 -2.69 4.00
N ARG A 54 -7.91 -3.21 3.40
CA ARG A 54 -8.00 -4.63 3.12
C ARG A 54 -7.44 -4.93 1.75
N GLY A 55 -6.78 -6.07 1.63
CA GLY A 55 -6.13 -6.43 0.38
C GLY A 55 -7.05 -6.51 -0.81
N GLN A 56 -8.31 -6.86 -0.62
CA GLN A 56 -9.24 -7.00 -1.72
C GLN A 56 -9.89 -5.70 -2.16
N GLN A 57 -9.72 -4.62 -1.41
CA GLN A 57 -10.33 -3.36 -1.78
C GLN A 57 -9.63 -2.80 -3.00
N LYS A 58 -10.42 -2.19 -3.88
CA LYS A 58 -9.88 -1.56 -5.07
C LYS A 58 -9.61 -0.10 -4.80
N VAL A 59 -8.67 0.46 -5.56
CA VAL A 59 -8.31 1.87 -5.42
C VAL A 59 -9.54 2.75 -5.52
N GLN A 60 -10.45 2.44 -6.44
CA GLN A 60 -11.64 3.26 -6.61
C GLN A 60 -12.54 3.25 -5.39
N GLU A 61 -12.47 2.19 -4.57
CA GLU A 61 -13.30 2.10 -3.37
C GLU A 61 -12.72 2.87 -2.22
N LEU A 62 -11.45 3.22 -2.28
CA LEU A 62 -10.75 3.84 -1.17
C LEU A 62 -10.84 5.35 -1.18
N GLU A 63 -11.32 5.91 -2.26
CA GLU A 63 -11.42 7.36 -2.39
C GLU A 63 -10.06 8.03 -2.20
N ILE A 64 -9.03 7.43 -2.76
CA ILE A 64 -7.69 7.96 -2.66
C ILE A 64 -7.58 9.21 -3.52
N GLN A 65 -7.12 10.29 -2.92
CA GLN A 65 -6.92 11.54 -3.62
C GLN A 65 -5.56 11.56 -4.30
N ALA A 66 -5.43 12.37 -5.34
CA ALA A 66 -4.14 12.50 -6.01
C ALA A 66 -3.09 12.96 -5.02
N ASN A 67 -1.92 12.36 -5.08
CA ASN A 67 -0.77 12.70 -4.23
C ASN A 67 -1.00 12.38 -2.76
N GLU A 68 -1.95 11.53 -2.48
CA GLU A 68 -2.15 11.10 -1.09
C GLU A 68 -1.05 10.13 -0.68
N GLU A 69 -0.72 10.14 0.59
CA GLU A 69 0.32 9.26 1.12
C GLU A 69 -0.31 8.06 1.82
N LEU A 70 0.15 6.88 1.47
CA LEU A 70 -0.22 5.65 2.15
C LEU A 70 1.00 5.12 2.89
N GLU A 71 0.79 4.36 3.96
CA GLU A 71 1.89 3.80 4.73
C GLU A 71 1.91 2.29 4.59
N LEU A 72 3.10 1.75 4.35
CA LEU A 72 3.33 0.32 4.41
C LEU A 72 3.85 0.01 5.80
N ILE A 73 3.11 -0.80 6.54
CA ILE A 73 3.48 -1.14 7.91
C ILE A 73 3.55 -2.65 8.06
N PRO A 74 4.34 -3.14 9.01
CA PRO A 74 4.35 -4.57 9.27
C PRO A 74 2.99 -5.04 9.77
N ASP A 75 2.60 -6.22 9.32
CA ASP A 75 1.32 -6.78 9.71
C ASP A 75 1.45 -7.33 11.13
N PRO A 76 0.77 -6.75 12.10
CA PRO A 76 0.93 -7.20 13.48
C PRO A 76 0.38 -8.59 13.73
N GLU A 77 -0.47 -9.09 12.82
CA GLU A 77 -1.04 -10.39 13.01
C GLU A 77 -0.38 -11.43 12.22
N GLY A 78 0.51 -11.06 11.40
CA GLY A 78 0.89 -12.08 10.86
C GLY A 78 1.30 -12.64 9.96
N GLY A 79 1.78 -12.06 9.37
CA GLY A 79 2.42 -12.75 8.37
C GLY A 79 3.26 -13.85 8.85
N ASN A 80 3.37 -14.04 10.06
CA ASN A 80 4.28 -15.05 10.54
C ASN A 80 3.61 -16.36 10.81
N ARG A 81 2.53 -16.58 10.24
CA ARG A 81 1.82 -17.74 10.52
C ARG A 81 2.32 -18.95 9.88
#